data_c96f16fab4207e3f894e48fdfbdb87e6
#
_entry.id   c96f16fab4207e3f894e48fdfbdb87e6
#
_cell.length_a   1.000
_cell.length_b   1.000
_cell.length_c   1.000
_cell.angle_alpha   90.00
_cell.angle_beta   90.00
_cell.angle_gamma   90.00
#
_symmetry.space_group_name_H-M   'P 1'
#
loop_
_entity.id
_entity.type
_entity.pdbx_description
1 polymer ?
#
loop_
_entity_poly.entity_id
_entity_poly.type
_entity_poly.pdbx_seq_one_letter_code
_entity_poly.pdbx_strand_id
1 'polypeptide(L)'
;MQEETSRLMEEAVGTTNWEAALCAIERNAGAPGPDGMKAKELRGHLARHGEGIKAKLLKGSFAPSAARRKEIPKPNGGTRPLSIPNVLDRFVQQLLLQVMTPLFEPIFSERSHGFRPGRSAHGAIEAAQEQARAGRDWVVDMDITQFFDRVNHDILMSQVACVVRDKRVLQLIGRFLRAGVVLPEGCCIRSEEGTPQGGPLSPLLANIYLDKLDKELERRGYEHVRYADDCNIYVSSQKAAERALENISQWISKHLRLQINTEKSGVGRVWERKFLGFILTLTLLIGISTQALARFKDQVRSKWDARQSLSSGQLRDQWNQYLRGWWGYYGKAQDRRSITDQSGWIRRHIRKCFWQRWHTASGRKAAMARLGVSPKLQQLAHSGYGAWRMAGNHAMQRALSNRVLKQYKFITPSDLDLTG
;
A
#
# COMPACT_ATOMS: atom_id res chain seq x y z
N MET A 1 9.16 -33.74 -4.26
CA MET A 1 8.27 -32.87 -3.46
C MET A 1 8.16 -33.25 -1.97
N GLN A 2 7.86 -34.50 -1.56
CA GLN A 2 7.73 -34.81 -0.13
C GLN A 2 9.04 -34.78 0.67
N GLU A 3 10.17 -35.19 0.09
CA GLU A 3 11.50 -35.10 0.72
C GLU A 3 12.02 -33.66 0.78
N GLU A 4 11.84 -32.87 -0.25
CA GLU A 4 12.27 -31.47 -0.33
C GLU A 4 11.69 -30.60 0.78
N THR A 5 10.39 -30.76 1.10
CA THR A 5 9.73 -29.95 2.13
C THR A 5 10.03 -30.39 3.58
N SER A 6 10.72 -31.54 3.77
CA SER A 6 11.14 -32.03 5.10
C SER A 6 12.46 -31.43 5.59
N ARG A 7 13.28 -30.84 4.68
CA ARG A 7 14.58 -30.23 4.97
C ARG A 7 14.60 -28.72 4.68
N LEU A 8 13.44 -28.09 4.76
CA LEU A 8 13.26 -26.68 4.40
C LEU A 8 14.05 -25.73 5.31
N MET A 9 14.33 -26.14 6.55
CA MET A 9 15.16 -25.32 7.45
C MET A 9 16.61 -25.26 7.01
N GLU A 10 17.17 -26.34 6.45
CA GLU A 10 18.51 -26.37 5.87
C GLU A 10 18.61 -25.42 4.68
N GLU A 11 17.60 -25.41 3.81
CA GLU A 11 17.53 -24.47 2.70
C GLU A 11 17.43 -23.02 3.20
N ALA A 12 16.58 -22.78 4.22
CA ALA A 12 16.40 -21.46 4.82
C ALA A 12 17.71 -20.88 5.34
N VAL A 13 18.57 -21.68 6.00
CA VAL A 13 19.87 -21.23 6.53
C VAL A 13 21.01 -21.36 5.54
N GLY A 14 20.77 -21.85 4.34
CA GLY A 14 21.75 -21.98 3.25
C GLY A 14 22.36 -20.64 2.89
N THR A 15 23.66 -20.64 2.50
CA THR A 15 24.44 -19.42 2.31
C THR A 15 23.80 -18.44 1.32
N THR A 16 23.33 -18.94 0.19
CA THR A 16 22.67 -18.09 -0.84
C THR A 16 21.40 -17.43 -0.32
N ASN A 17 20.54 -18.22 0.34
CA ASN A 17 19.28 -17.71 0.92
C ASN A 17 19.56 -16.73 2.07
N TRP A 18 20.56 -17.01 2.90
CA TRP A 18 20.99 -16.16 4.00
C TRP A 18 21.44 -14.77 3.53
N GLU A 19 22.31 -14.70 2.53
CA GLU A 19 22.77 -13.42 2.00
C GLU A 19 21.65 -12.66 1.26
N ALA A 20 20.80 -13.35 0.52
CA ALA A 20 19.64 -12.74 -0.12
C ALA A 20 18.68 -12.11 0.91
N ALA A 21 18.42 -12.79 2.02
CA ALA A 21 17.58 -12.27 3.08
C ALA A 21 18.21 -11.05 3.77
N LEU A 22 19.53 -11.09 4.02
CA LEU A 22 20.27 -9.96 4.59
C LEU A 22 20.17 -8.72 3.69
N CYS A 23 20.43 -8.87 2.40
CA CYS A 23 20.31 -7.80 1.41
C CYS A 23 18.87 -7.23 1.34
N ALA A 24 17.85 -8.09 1.44
CA ALA A 24 16.45 -7.67 1.45
C ALA A 24 16.12 -6.79 2.68
N ILE A 25 16.59 -7.17 3.87
CA ILE A 25 16.38 -6.40 5.10
C ILE A 25 17.15 -5.07 5.07
N GLU A 26 18.40 -5.07 4.59
CA GLU A 26 19.20 -3.84 4.46
C GLU A 26 18.54 -2.85 3.48
N ARG A 27 18.05 -3.32 2.34
CA ARG A 27 17.35 -2.50 1.34
C ARG A 27 16.06 -1.90 1.88
N ASN A 28 15.32 -2.66 2.67
CA ASN A 28 14.04 -2.21 3.24
C ASN A 28 14.22 -1.16 4.35
N ALA A 29 15.38 -1.15 5.01
CA ALA A 29 15.79 -0.15 6.01
C ALA A 29 14.69 0.27 7.01
N GLY A 30 13.79 -0.65 7.38
CA GLY A 30 12.64 -0.37 8.23
C GLY A 30 13.02 0.05 9.67
N ALA A 31 12.04 0.62 10.38
CA ALA A 31 12.21 1.08 11.76
C ALA A 31 12.70 -0.04 12.72
N PRO A 32 13.48 0.27 13.77
CA PRO A 32 13.91 -0.70 14.75
C PRO A 32 12.75 -1.27 15.57
N GLY A 33 12.89 -2.51 16.00
CA GLY A 33 11.98 -3.18 16.94
C GLY A 33 12.16 -2.70 18.40
N PRO A 34 11.69 -3.50 19.38
CA PRO A 34 11.89 -3.21 20.80
C PRO A 34 13.34 -3.14 21.24
N ASP A 35 14.24 -3.92 20.62
CA ASP A 35 15.67 -3.96 20.93
C ASP A 35 16.47 -2.74 20.44
N GLY A 36 15.86 -1.88 19.64
CA GLY A 36 16.47 -0.68 19.09
C GLY A 36 17.46 -0.91 17.94
N MET A 37 17.78 -2.16 17.57
CA MET A 37 18.73 -2.49 16.51
C MET A 37 18.24 -1.98 15.16
N LYS A 38 19.09 -1.27 14.42
CA LYS A 38 18.82 -0.75 13.09
C LYS A 38 19.18 -1.77 12.01
N ALA A 39 18.49 -1.73 10.87
CA ALA A 39 18.76 -2.66 9.76
C ALA A 39 20.23 -2.67 9.30
N LYS A 40 20.90 -1.52 9.28
CA LYS A 40 22.33 -1.38 8.93
C LYS A 40 23.30 -2.08 9.90
N GLU A 41 22.85 -2.40 11.12
CA GLU A 41 23.66 -3.05 12.14
C GLU A 41 23.57 -4.58 12.06
N LEU A 42 22.59 -5.09 11.30
CA LEU A 42 22.31 -6.53 11.19
C LEU A 42 23.50 -7.32 10.65
N ARG A 43 24.17 -6.83 9.59
CA ARG A 43 25.33 -7.52 8.98
C ARG A 43 26.45 -7.73 10.01
N GLY A 44 26.80 -6.72 10.80
CA GLY A 44 27.79 -6.82 11.86
C GLY A 44 27.35 -7.73 13.02
N HIS A 45 26.05 -7.76 13.32
CA HIS A 45 25.48 -8.69 14.31
C HIS A 45 25.58 -10.14 13.82
N LEU A 46 25.19 -10.40 12.56
CA LEU A 46 25.26 -11.75 11.98
C LEU A 46 26.71 -12.24 11.80
N ALA A 47 27.66 -11.36 11.51
CA ALA A 47 29.07 -11.73 11.44
C ALA A 47 29.61 -12.29 12.80
N ARG A 48 29.10 -11.79 13.91
CA ARG A 48 29.51 -12.23 15.26
C ARG A 48 28.69 -13.38 15.82
N HIS A 49 27.41 -13.45 15.48
CA HIS A 49 26.45 -14.37 16.12
C HIS A 49 25.76 -15.31 15.13
N GLY A 50 26.04 -15.20 13.81
CA GLY A 50 25.31 -15.91 12.75
C GLY A 50 25.33 -17.43 12.90
N GLU A 51 26.49 -18.03 13.21
CA GLU A 51 26.61 -19.46 13.41
C GLU A 51 25.75 -19.97 14.58
N GLY A 52 25.71 -19.22 15.69
CA GLY A 52 24.85 -19.54 16.82
C GLY A 52 23.35 -19.42 16.47
N ILE A 53 22.98 -18.46 15.61
CA ILE A 53 21.60 -18.29 15.13
C ILE A 53 21.23 -19.45 14.20
N LYS A 54 22.11 -19.84 13.25
CA LYS A 54 21.89 -21.00 12.38
C LYS A 54 21.70 -22.29 13.20
N ALA A 55 22.58 -22.51 14.19
CA ALA A 55 22.47 -23.67 15.06
C ALA A 55 21.11 -23.73 15.81
N LYS A 56 20.63 -22.58 16.33
CA LYS A 56 19.32 -22.48 16.96
C LYS A 56 18.17 -22.76 15.98
N LEU A 57 18.26 -22.28 14.75
CA LEU A 57 17.25 -22.54 13.70
C LEU A 57 17.23 -24.04 13.34
N LEU A 58 18.38 -24.63 13.06
CA LEU A 58 18.52 -26.05 12.73
C LEU A 58 18.04 -26.96 13.86
N LYS A 59 18.33 -26.59 15.12
CA LYS A 59 17.84 -27.31 16.32
C LYS A 59 16.33 -27.05 16.59
N GLY A 60 15.70 -26.10 15.92
CA GLY A 60 14.32 -25.69 16.20
C GLY A 60 14.15 -24.96 17.55
N SER A 61 15.20 -24.38 18.11
CA SER A 61 15.18 -23.70 19.42
C SER A 61 15.17 -22.17 19.33
N PHE A 62 15.13 -21.59 18.12
CA PHE A 62 15.01 -20.14 17.95
C PHE A 62 13.68 -19.65 18.53
N ALA A 63 13.75 -18.61 19.39
CA ALA A 63 12.61 -17.97 20.01
C ALA A 63 12.48 -16.52 19.52
N PRO A 64 11.42 -16.17 18.76
CA PRO A 64 11.16 -14.80 18.37
C PRO A 64 10.84 -13.91 19.57
N SER A 65 11.17 -12.64 19.46
CA SER A 65 10.81 -11.61 20.43
C SER A 65 9.43 -11.02 20.12
N ALA A 66 8.78 -10.43 21.12
CA ALA A 66 7.56 -9.66 20.90
C ALA A 66 7.84 -8.43 20.03
N ALA A 67 6.90 -8.07 19.15
CA ALA A 67 7.01 -6.92 18.27
C ALA A 67 6.58 -5.62 18.98
N ARG A 68 7.15 -4.48 18.62
CA ARG A 68 6.74 -3.17 19.13
C ARG A 68 5.44 -2.70 18.44
N ARG A 69 4.41 -2.40 19.22
CA ARG A 69 3.16 -1.82 18.70
C ARG A 69 3.33 -0.32 18.41
N LYS A 70 2.87 0.11 17.24
CA LYS A 70 2.78 1.50 16.85
C LYS A 70 1.44 1.77 16.17
N GLU A 71 0.72 2.78 16.64
CA GLU A 71 -0.52 3.21 16.01
C GLU A 71 -0.22 4.16 14.84
N ILE A 72 -0.79 3.87 13.67
CA ILE A 72 -0.67 4.71 12.47
C ILE A 72 -2.04 5.31 12.16
N PRO A 73 -2.16 6.65 11.99
CA PRO A 73 -3.42 7.27 11.62
C PRO A 73 -3.94 6.75 10.27
N LYS A 74 -5.23 6.42 10.21
CA LYS A 74 -5.90 6.11 8.94
C LYS A 74 -6.32 7.38 8.21
N PRO A 75 -6.32 7.42 6.87
CA PRO A 75 -6.77 8.59 6.11
C PRO A 75 -8.22 9.01 6.38
N ASN A 76 -9.07 8.08 6.80
CA ASN A 76 -10.50 8.30 7.05
C ASN A 76 -10.83 8.43 8.57
N GLY A 77 -9.83 8.70 9.39
CA GLY A 77 -9.97 8.73 10.87
C GLY A 77 -9.72 7.37 11.53
N GLY A 78 -9.44 7.41 12.84
CA GLY A 78 -9.02 6.25 13.62
C GLY A 78 -7.56 5.87 13.38
N THR A 79 -7.13 4.76 14.00
CA THR A 79 -5.76 4.26 13.92
C THR A 79 -5.71 2.83 13.36
N ARG A 80 -4.55 2.45 12.87
CA ARG A 80 -4.23 1.07 12.49
C ARG A 80 -3.03 0.62 13.31
N PRO A 81 -3.14 -0.46 14.09
CA PRO A 81 -2.00 -1.00 14.80
C PRO A 81 -1.00 -1.62 13.82
N LEU A 82 0.26 -1.25 13.95
CA LEU A 82 1.38 -1.86 13.24
C LEU A 82 2.30 -2.52 14.26
N SER A 83 2.68 -3.75 14.00
CA SER A 83 3.64 -4.50 14.82
C SER A 83 5.01 -4.42 14.15
N ILE A 84 6.00 -3.88 14.84
CA ILE A 84 7.37 -3.74 14.33
C ILE A 84 8.25 -4.79 15.03
N PRO A 85 8.54 -5.94 14.38
CA PRO A 85 9.42 -6.96 14.95
C PRO A 85 10.86 -6.46 15.00
N ASN A 86 11.69 -7.09 15.83
CA ASN A 86 13.13 -6.88 15.82
C ASN A 86 13.72 -7.16 14.43
N VAL A 87 14.83 -6.50 14.13
CA VAL A 87 15.48 -6.66 12.81
C VAL A 87 15.91 -8.11 12.59
N LEU A 88 16.42 -8.78 13.65
CA LEU A 88 16.75 -10.20 13.58
C LEU A 88 15.52 -11.08 13.30
N ASP A 89 14.40 -10.81 13.94
CA ASP A 89 13.16 -11.56 13.70
C ASP A 89 12.65 -11.37 12.27
N ARG A 90 12.73 -10.15 11.75
CA ARG A 90 12.41 -9.87 10.32
C ARG A 90 13.35 -10.62 9.39
N PHE A 91 14.62 -10.71 9.72
CA PHE A 91 15.60 -11.47 8.94
C PHE A 91 15.25 -12.96 8.91
N VAL A 92 14.91 -13.55 10.05
CA VAL A 92 14.50 -14.96 10.13
C VAL A 92 13.17 -15.20 9.39
N GLN A 93 12.21 -14.28 9.48
CA GLN A 93 10.98 -14.35 8.68
C GLN A 93 11.27 -14.25 7.17
N GLN A 94 12.24 -13.43 6.78
CA GLN A 94 12.66 -13.30 5.38
C GLN A 94 13.31 -14.59 4.86
N LEU A 95 14.12 -15.27 5.68
CA LEU A 95 14.66 -16.60 5.32
C LEU A 95 13.55 -17.59 4.99
N LEU A 96 12.51 -17.66 5.84
CA LEU A 96 11.36 -18.54 5.64
C LEU A 96 10.54 -18.11 4.42
N LEU A 97 10.30 -16.82 4.25
CA LEU A 97 9.54 -16.29 3.12
C LEU A 97 10.12 -16.75 1.77
N GLN A 98 11.44 -16.67 1.63
CA GLN A 98 12.12 -16.97 0.37
C GLN A 98 12.03 -18.45 -0.02
N VAL A 99 12.13 -19.35 0.96
CA VAL A 99 12.04 -20.80 0.70
C VAL A 99 10.58 -21.30 0.65
N MET A 100 9.65 -20.62 1.30
CA MET A 100 8.24 -21.01 1.28
C MET A 100 7.50 -20.47 0.04
N THR A 101 7.84 -19.29 -0.45
CA THR A 101 7.15 -18.67 -1.60
C THR A 101 7.10 -19.60 -2.81
N PRO A 102 8.20 -20.25 -3.26
CA PRO A 102 8.15 -21.15 -4.41
C PRO A 102 7.24 -22.37 -4.21
N LEU A 103 7.00 -22.80 -2.96
CA LEU A 103 6.16 -23.95 -2.66
C LEU A 103 4.66 -23.60 -2.74
N PHE A 104 4.29 -22.37 -2.35
CA PHE A 104 2.90 -21.94 -2.32
C PHE A 104 2.43 -21.23 -3.58
N GLU A 105 3.34 -20.53 -4.28
CA GLU A 105 3.00 -19.75 -5.47
C GLU A 105 2.26 -20.55 -6.56
N PRO A 106 2.65 -21.81 -6.88
CA PRO A 106 1.93 -22.62 -7.86
C PRO A 106 0.55 -23.10 -7.41
N ILE A 107 0.26 -23.03 -6.09
CA ILE A 107 -1.00 -23.52 -5.52
C ILE A 107 -2.07 -22.42 -5.53
N PHE A 108 -1.65 -21.17 -5.41
CA PHE A 108 -2.56 -20.02 -5.32
C PHE A 108 -3.39 -19.82 -6.57
N SER A 109 -4.63 -19.42 -6.38
CA SER A 109 -5.54 -19.04 -7.46
C SER A 109 -4.91 -17.97 -8.37
N GLU A 110 -5.12 -18.11 -9.70
CA GLU A 110 -4.75 -17.11 -10.69
C GLU A 110 -5.49 -15.77 -10.46
N ARG A 111 -6.57 -15.78 -9.71
CA ARG A 111 -7.42 -14.62 -9.40
C ARG A 111 -6.96 -13.84 -8.16
N SER A 112 -5.94 -14.34 -7.46
CA SER A 112 -5.29 -13.68 -6.33
C SER A 112 -4.08 -12.89 -6.80
N HIS A 113 -4.05 -11.57 -6.53
CA HIS A 113 -3.03 -10.66 -7.04
C HIS A 113 -2.16 -10.01 -5.95
N GLY A 114 -2.67 -9.88 -4.72
CA GLY A 114 -1.96 -9.17 -3.64
C GLY A 114 -0.77 -9.96 -3.10
N PHE A 115 0.34 -9.28 -2.83
CA PHE A 115 1.54 -9.83 -2.18
C PHE A 115 2.19 -11.02 -2.90
N ARG A 116 1.99 -11.16 -4.19
CA ARG A 116 2.55 -12.26 -5.00
C ARG A 116 3.60 -11.75 -5.98
N PRO A 117 4.68 -12.53 -6.23
CA PRO A 117 5.67 -12.19 -7.24
C PRO A 117 5.04 -12.05 -8.63
N GLY A 118 5.46 -11.02 -9.38
CA GLY A 118 4.96 -10.80 -10.74
C GLY A 118 3.50 -10.31 -10.85
N ARG A 119 2.78 -10.17 -9.73
CA ARG A 119 1.40 -9.68 -9.69
C ARG A 119 1.33 -8.25 -9.17
N SER A 120 0.29 -7.52 -9.53
CA SER A 120 0.14 -6.11 -9.17
C SER A 120 -1.30 -5.68 -8.98
N ALA A 121 -1.51 -4.52 -8.35
CA ALA A 121 -2.82 -3.90 -8.27
C ALA A 121 -3.38 -3.52 -9.65
N HIS A 122 -2.50 -3.19 -10.62
CA HIS A 122 -2.92 -2.92 -12.00
C HIS A 122 -3.45 -4.18 -12.67
N GLY A 123 -2.77 -5.32 -12.53
CA GLY A 123 -3.29 -6.60 -13.05
C GLY A 123 -4.62 -7.00 -12.39
N ALA A 124 -4.81 -6.69 -11.11
CA ALA A 124 -6.09 -6.93 -10.44
C ALA A 124 -7.24 -6.09 -11.03
N ILE A 125 -7.02 -4.80 -11.29
CA ILE A 125 -8.06 -3.94 -11.88
C ILE A 125 -8.31 -4.25 -13.37
N GLU A 126 -7.29 -4.68 -14.11
CA GLU A 126 -7.43 -5.20 -15.47
C GLU A 126 -8.29 -6.47 -15.50
N ALA A 127 -8.03 -7.43 -14.60
CA ALA A 127 -8.87 -8.62 -14.43
C ALA A 127 -10.32 -8.25 -14.05
N ALA A 128 -10.52 -7.27 -13.19
CA ALA A 128 -11.85 -6.74 -12.85
C ALA A 128 -12.56 -6.15 -14.07
N GLN A 129 -11.83 -5.41 -14.91
CA GLN A 129 -12.36 -4.85 -16.16
C GLN A 129 -12.78 -5.95 -17.15
N GLU A 130 -12.01 -7.02 -17.26
CA GLU A 130 -12.34 -8.18 -18.10
C GLU A 130 -13.64 -8.84 -17.66
N GLN A 131 -13.88 -8.99 -16.35
CA GLN A 131 -15.12 -9.53 -15.83
C GLN A 131 -16.32 -8.65 -16.20
N ALA A 132 -16.17 -7.33 -16.06
CA ALA A 132 -17.22 -6.38 -16.44
C ALA A 132 -17.52 -6.41 -17.94
N ARG A 133 -16.49 -6.47 -18.79
CA ARG A 133 -16.62 -6.59 -20.25
C ARG A 133 -17.26 -7.90 -20.68
N ALA A 134 -17.12 -8.97 -19.90
CA ALA A 134 -17.76 -10.25 -20.12
C ALA A 134 -19.25 -10.26 -19.67
N GLY A 135 -19.84 -9.10 -19.36
CA GLY A 135 -21.24 -8.96 -18.96
C GLY A 135 -21.50 -9.20 -17.47
N ARG A 136 -20.46 -9.29 -16.64
CA ARG A 136 -20.57 -9.39 -15.18
C ARG A 136 -20.34 -8.03 -14.55
N ASP A 137 -21.28 -7.14 -14.72
CA ASP A 137 -21.18 -5.73 -14.31
C ASP A 137 -21.75 -5.44 -12.90
N TRP A 138 -22.21 -6.47 -12.19
CA TRP A 138 -22.53 -6.42 -10.77
C TRP A 138 -21.36 -6.96 -9.96
N VAL A 139 -20.97 -6.23 -8.91
CA VAL A 139 -19.86 -6.60 -8.03
C VAL A 139 -20.32 -6.73 -6.59
N VAL A 140 -19.87 -7.78 -5.96
CA VAL A 140 -19.87 -7.94 -4.50
C VAL A 140 -18.51 -7.49 -3.99
N ASP A 141 -18.47 -6.34 -3.35
CA ASP A 141 -17.28 -5.79 -2.70
C ASP A 141 -17.25 -6.26 -1.24
N MET A 142 -16.28 -7.09 -0.89
CA MET A 142 -16.15 -7.71 0.43
C MET A 142 -14.92 -7.17 1.17
N ASP A 143 -15.14 -6.52 2.31
CA ASP A 143 -14.13 -6.07 3.27
C ASP A 143 -14.17 -7.00 4.49
N ILE A 144 -13.09 -7.69 4.80
CA ILE A 144 -12.99 -8.56 5.97
C ILE A 144 -12.63 -7.70 7.20
N THR A 145 -13.40 -7.85 8.27
CA THR A 145 -13.18 -7.09 9.51
C THR A 145 -11.84 -7.45 10.15
N GLN A 146 -10.92 -6.47 10.21
CA GLN A 146 -9.64 -6.60 10.91
C GLN A 146 -8.91 -7.93 10.58
N PHE A 147 -8.85 -8.29 9.30
CA PHE A 147 -8.35 -9.57 8.82
C PHE A 147 -7.07 -10.03 9.53
N PHE A 148 -6.01 -9.20 9.49
CA PHE A 148 -4.72 -9.57 10.09
C PHE A 148 -4.77 -9.80 11.59
N ASP A 149 -5.71 -9.18 12.29
CA ASP A 149 -5.86 -9.30 13.75
C ASP A 149 -6.75 -10.50 14.15
N ARG A 150 -7.44 -11.13 13.17
CA ARG A 150 -8.43 -12.20 13.39
C ARG A 150 -8.08 -13.53 12.76
N VAL A 151 -6.90 -13.68 12.17
CA VAL A 151 -6.45 -14.96 11.59
C VAL A 151 -6.38 -16.02 12.68
N ASN A 152 -7.16 -17.10 12.54
CA ASN A 152 -7.11 -18.21 13.47
C ASN A 152 -5.83 -19.04 13.25
N HIS A 153 -5.01 -19.18 14.30
CA HIS A 153 -3.71 -19.85 14.22
C HIS A 153 -3.82 -21.33 13.85
N ASP A 154 -4.82 -22.07 14.36
CA ASP A 154 -4.96 -23.50 14.09
C ASP A 154 -5.34 -23.75 12.63
N ILE A 155 -6.28 -22.95 12.09
CA ILE A 155 -6.68 -23.03 10.69
C ILE A 155 -5.47 -22.70 9.80
N LEU A 156 -4.74 -21.60 10.08
CA LEU A 156 -3.56 -21.23 9.33
C LEU A 156 -2.48 -22.32 9.36
N MET A 157 -2.15 -22.81 10.56
CA MET A 157 -1.11 -23.82 10.72
C MET A 157 -1.49 -25.15 10.06
N SER A 158 -2.76 -25.52 10.06
CA SER A 158 -3.23 -26.70 9.33
C SER A 158 -3.02 -26.55 7.80
N GLN A 159 -3.26 -25.36 7.25
CA GLN A 159 -3.03 -25.08 5.82
C GLN A 159 -1.54 -25.08 5.47
N VAL A 160 -0.70 -24.44 6.30
CA VAL A 160 0.75 -24.46 6.11
C VAL A 160 1.28 -25.89 6.16
N ALA A 161 0.81 -26.73 7.10
CA ALA A 161 1.22 -28.12 7.26
C ALA A 161 0.79 -29.05 6.10
N CYS A 162 -0.16 -28.63 5.26
CA CYS A 162 -0.48 -29.38 4.04
C CYS A 162 0.68 -29.40 3.03
N VAL A 163 1.51 -28.36 3.03
CA VAL A 163 2.63 -28.19 2.09
C VAL A 163 3.99 -28.38 2.77
N VAL A 164 4.19 -27.71 3.91
CA VAL A 164 5.44 -27.74 4.69
C VAL A 164 5.45 -28.95 5.60
N ARG A 165 6.47 -29.81 5.47
CA ARG A 165 6.63 -31.01 6.32
C ARG A 165 7.71 -30.86 7.39
N ASP A 166 8.58 -29.85 7.27
CA ASP A 166 9.60 -29.59 8.28
C ASP A 166 8.98 -29.07 9.58
N LYS A 167 9.00 -29.92 10.60
CA LYS A 167 8.44 -29.60 11.92
C LYS A 167 9.07 -28.37 12.57
N ARG A 168 10.37 -28.12 12.31
CA ARG A 168 11.11 -26.95 12.83
C ARG A 168 10.55 -25.65 12.25
N VAL A 169 10.27 -25.64 10.94
CA VAL A 169 9.64 -24.50 10.24
C VAL A 169 8.24 -24.27 10.78
N LEU A 170 7.41 -25.30 10.89
CA LEU A 170 6.05 -25.20 11.45
C LEU A 170 6.06 -24.65 12.88
N GLN A 171 6.95 -25.18 13.75
CA GLN A 171 7.09 -24.70 15.13
C GLN A 171 7.53 -23.22 15.17
N LEU A 172 8.46 -22.84 14.30
CA LEU A 172 8.98 -21.46 14.22
C LEU A 172 7.89 -20.48 13.78
N ILE A 173 7.09 -20.83 12.76
CA ILE A 173 5.93 -20.03 12.34
C ILE A 173 4.94 -19.89 13.51
N GLY A 174 4.60 -20.98 14.17
CA GLY A 174 3.73 -20.95 15.35
C GLY A 174 4.27 -20.07 16.49
N ARG A 175 5.61 -20.03 16.69
CA ARG A 175 6.22 -19.11 17.66
C ARG A 175 6.11 -17.66 17.22
N PHE A 176 6.33 -17.34 15.94
CA PHE A 176 6.13 -15.98 15.41
C PHE A 176 4.69 -15.50 15.60
N LEU A 177 3.71 -16.35 15.34
CA LEU A 177 2.29 -16.01 15.52
C LEU A 177 1.98 -15.70 17.00
N ARG A 178 2.58 -16.40 17.95
CA ARG A 178 2.36 -16.26 19.39
C ARG A 178 3.33 -15.32 20.11
N ALA A 179 4.32 -14.75 19.40
CA ALA A 179 5.34 -13.91 20.01
C ALA A 179 4.79 -12.66 20.73
N GLY A 180 3.60 -12.20 20.30
CA GLY A 180 2.91 -11.10 20.93
C GLY A 180 3.46 -9.71 20.54
N VAL A 181 2.94 -8.71 21.24
CA VAL A 181 3.30 -7.31 21.02
C VAL A 181 3.59 -6.60 22.34
N VAL A 182 4.59 -5.71 22.32
CA VAL A 182 4.89 -4.78 23.41
C VAL A 182 4.13 -3.49 23.14
N LEU A 183 3.27 -3.12 24.07
CA LEU A 183 2.51 -1.87 24.05
C LEU A 183 3.43 -0.67 24.38
N PRO A 184 3.00 0.57 24.07
CA PRO A 184 3.76 1.78 24.41
C PRO A 184 4.09 1.90 25.92
N GLU A 185 3.21 1.36 26.78
CA GLU A 185 3.36 1.34 28.24
C GLU A 185 4.34 0.25 28.74
N GLY A 186 4.94 -0.53 27.83
CA GLY A 186 5.90 -1.58 28.16
C GLY A 186 5.31 -2.96 28.46
N CYS A 187 3.99 -3.09 28.54
CA CYS A 187 3.33 -4.38 28.75
C CYS A 187 3.42 -5.26 27.50
N CYS A 188 3.73 -6.56 27.68
CA CYS A 188 3.73 -7.53 26.60
C CYS A 188 2.42 -8.34 26.61
N ILE A 189 1.70 -8.30 25.49
CA ILE A 189 0.46 -9.08 25.30
C ILE A 189 0.75 -10.19 24.30
N ARG A 190 0.47 -11.44 24.64
CA ARG A 190 0.54 -12.57 23.72
C ARG A 190 -0.64 -12.54 22.75
N SER A 191 -0.40 -12.94 21.51
CA SER A 191 -1.45 -13.09 20.50
C SER A 191 -1.99 -14.53 20.51
N GLU A 192 -3.30 -14.68 20.73
CA GLU A 192 -4.00 -15.96 20.57
C GLU A 192 -4.57 -16.14 19.17
N GLU A 193 -4.78 -15.03 18.47
CA GLU A 193 -5.22 -14.94 17.07
C GLU A 193 -4.46 -13.83 16.34
N GLY A 194 -4.55 -13.81 15.03
CA GLY A 194 -3.95 -12.78 14.17
C GLY A 194 -2.52 -13.07 13.73
N THR A 195 -2.08 -12.32 12.74
CA THR A 195 -0.69 -12.31 12.26
C THR A 195 -0.09 -10.92 12.49
N PRO A 196 1.15 -10.80 12.97
CA PRO A 196 1.77 -9.50 13.22
C PRO A 196 1.82 -8.64 11.94
N GLN A 197 1.12 -7.50 11.92
CA GLN A 197 1.18 -6.58 10.79
C GLN A 197 2.54 -5.86 10.77
N GLY A 198 3.41 -6.22 9.81
CA GLY A 198 4.72 -5.57 9.62
C GLY A 198 5.91 -6.53 9.54
N GLY A 199 5.69 -7.83 9.72
CA GLY A 199 6.69 -8.86 9.43
C GLY A 199 6.71 -9.26 7.94
N PRO A 200 7.86 -9.65 7.37
CA PRO A 200 7.96 -10.10 5.97
C PRO A 200 7.10 -11.31 5.64
N LEU A 201 6.90 -12.22 6.58
CA LEU A 201 6.18 -13.48 6.37
C LEU A 201 4.65 -13.32 6.36
N SER A 202 4.12 -12.30 7.04
CA SER A 202 2.66 -12.11 7.21
C SER A 202 1.86 -12.02 5.90
N PRO A 203 2.34 -11.37 4.83
CA PRO A 203 1.64 -11.36 3.54
C PRO A 203 1.48 -12.74 2.90
N LEU A 204 2.50 -13.59 2.98
CA LEU A 204 2.42 -14.96 2.48
C LEU A 204 1.42 -15.78 3.31
N LEU A 205 1.48 -15.69 4.64
CA LEU A 205 0.55 -16.37 5.54
C LEU A 205 -0.89 -15.92 5.31
N ALA A 206 -1.12 -14.64 5.02
CA ALA A 206 -2.42 -14.11 4.63
C ALA A 206 -2.96 -14.76 3.35
N ASN A 207 -2.12 -14.88 2.32
CA ASN A 207 -2.50 -15.55 1.08
C ASN A 207 -2.77 -17.04 1.29
N ILE A 208 -1.96 -17.74 2.09
CA ILE A 208 -2.20 -19.15 2.45
C ILE A 208 -3.57 -19.28 3.13
N TYR A 209 -3.89 -18.39 4.06
CA TYR A 209 -5.16 -18.43 4.79
C TYR A 209 -6.36 -18.22 3.88
N LEU A 210 -6.28 -17.25 2.97
CA LEU A 210 -7.35 -16.87 2.05
C LEU A 210 -7.44 -17.73 0.79
N ASP A 211 -6.45 -18.58 0.50
CA ASP A 211 -6.53 -19.52 -0.63
C ASP A 211 -7.72 -20.46 -0.53
N LYS A 212 -8.14 -20.82 0.69
CA LYS A 212 -9.40 -21.57 0.90
C LYS A 212 -10.61 -20.82 0.39
N LEU A 213 -10.66 -19.49 0.56
CA LEU A 213 -11.74 -18.67 0.02
C LEU A 213 -11.70 -18.67 -1.51
N ASP A 214 -10.52 -18.47 -2.10
CA ASP A 214 -10.36 -18.49 -3.57
C ASP A 214 -10.83 -19.84 -4.14
N LYS A 215 -10.40 -20.96 -3.56
CA LYS A 215 -10.81 -22.30 -3.98
C LYS A 215 -12.32 -22.54 -3.83
N GLU A 216 -12.94 -22.01 -2.79
CA GLU A 216 -14.38 -22.14 -2.61
C GLU A 216 -15.17 -21.29 -3.62
N LEU A 217 -14.68 -20.08 -3.94
CA LEU A 217 -15.27 -19.25 -4.98
C LEU A 217 -15.18 -19.94 -6.35
N GLU A 218 -14.02 -20.49 -6.69
CA GLU A 218 -13.79 -21.27 -7.91
C GLU A 218 -14.70 -22.50 -7.97
N ARG A 219 -14.79 -23.27 -6.88
CA ARG A 219 -15.66 -24.46 -6.77
C ARG A 219 -17.14 -24.13 -7.02
N ARG A 220 -17.59 -22.94 -6.60
CA ARG A 220 -18.96 -22.45 -6.84
C ARG A 220 -19.15 -21.80 -8.20
N GLY A 221 -18.09 -21.69 -9.00
CA GLY A 221 -18.13 -21.04 -10.31
C GLY A 221 -18.24 -19.52 -10.26
N TYR A 222 -17.84 -18.90 -9.15
CA TYR A 222 -17.80 -17.43 -9.05
C TYR A 222 -16.55 -16.88 -9.70
N GLU A 223 -16.75 -15.91 -10.58
CA GLU A 223 -15.67 -15.06 -11.07
C GLU A 223 -15.31 -14.03 -10.00
N HIS A 224 -14.05 -13.96 -9.61
CA HIS A 224 -13.61 -13.04 -8.56
C HIS A 224 -12.21 -12.49 -8.84
N VAL A 225 -11.87 -11.41 -8.17
CA VAL A 225 -10.52 -10.84 -8.13
C VAL A 225 -10.23 -10.48 -6.69
N ARG A 226 -9.12 -11.02 -6.15
CA ARG A 226 -8.69 -10.73 -4.80
C ARG A 226 -7.34 -10.03 -4.78
N TYR A 227 -7.22 -8.99 -3.97
CA TYR A 227 -5.96 -8.31 -3.67
C TYR A 227 -5.78 -8.23 -2.14
N ALA A 228 -4.95 -9.10 -1.59
CA ALA A 228 -4.85 -9.30 -0.14
C ALA A 228 -6.20 -9.69 0.49
N ASP A 229 -6.71 -8.88 1.41
CA ASP A 229 -8.01 -9.04 2.07
C ASP A 229 -9.19 -8.40 1.30
N ASP A 230 -8.92 -7.54 0.31
CA ASP A 230 -9.95 -6.98 -0.58
C ASP A 230 -10.36 -8.04 -1.64
N CYS A 231 -11.60 -8.49 -1.61
CA CYS A 231 -12.13 -9.50 -2.53
C CYS A 231 -13.41 -9.02 -3.23
N ASN A 232 -13.38 -9.00 -4.55
CA ASN A 232 -14.52 -8.66 -5.39
C ASN A 232 -15.01 -9.88 -6.17
N ILE A 233 -16.32 -10.17 -6.09
CA ILE A 233 -16.99 -11.21 -6.89
C ILE A 233 -17.82 -10.54 -7.95
N TYR A 234 -17.74 -11.03 -9.20
CA TYR A 234 -18.40 -10.45 -10.36
C TYR A 234 -19.51 -11.37 -10.87
N VAL A 235 -20.71 -10.84 -11.02
CA VAL A 235 -21.91 -11.56 -11.47
C VAL A 235 -22.74 -10.70 -12.45
N SER A 236 -23.70 -11.30 -13.15
CA SER A 236 -24.49 -10.64 -14.17
C SER A 236 -25.79 -10.00 -13.64
N SER A 237 -26.16 -10.18 -12.37
CA SER A 237 -27.39 -9.58 -11.83
C SER A 237 -27.26 -9.23 -10.35
N GLN A 238 -28.03 -8.23 -9.91
CA GLN A 238 -28.11 -7.82 -8.52
C GLN A 238 -28.50 -8.98 -7.59
N LYS A 239 -29.53 -9.74 -7.97
CA LYS A 239 -30.02 -10.85 -7.18
C LYS A 239 -28.98 -11.97 -6.98
N ALA A 240 -28.13 -12.19 -8.01
CA ALA A 240 -27.00 -13.13 -7.90
C ALA A 240 -25.92 -12.57 -6.97
N ALA A 241 -25.66 -11.27 -7.01
CA ALA A 241 -24.68 -10.61 -6.13
C ALA A 241 -25.12 -10.65 -4.66
N GLU A 242 -26.38 -10.36 -4.36
CA GLU A 242 -26.93 -10.42 -3.01
C GLU A 242 -26.84 -11.84 -2.41
N ARG A 243 -27.21 -12.87 -3.19
CA ARG A 243 -27.06 -14.27 -2.79
C ARG A 243 -25.59 -14.65 -2.60
N ALA A 244 -24.69 -14.19 -3.45
CA ALA A 244 -23.27 -14.46 -3.33
C ALA A 244 -22.71 -13.85 -2.04
N LEU A 245 -23.05 -12.59 -1.73
CA LEU A 245 -22.64 -11.92 -0.51
C LEU A 245 -23.10 -12.70 0.73
N GLU A 246 -24.36 -13.06 0.79
CA GLU A 246 -24.93 -13.81 1.93
C GLU A 246 -24.24 -15.17 2.11
N ASN A 247 -24.21 -15.99 1.07
CA ASN A 247 -23.69 -17.34 1.11
C ASN A 247 -22.17 -17.39 1.41
N ILE A 248 -21.40 -16.47 0.84
CA ILE A 248 -19.95 -16.40 1.06
C ILE A 248 -19.64 -15.83 2.44
N SER A 249 -20.40 -14.85 2.93
CA SER A 249 -20.26 -14.35 4.31
C SER A 249 -20.48 -15.43 5.35
N GLN A 250 -21.51 -16.26 5.18
CA GLN A 250 -21.78 -17.42 6.05
C GLN A 250 -20.66 -18.44 5.97
N TRP A 251 -20.16 -18.73 4.78
CA TRP A 251 -19.07 -19.68 4.58
C TRP A 251 -17.75 -19.19 5.22
N ILE A 252 -17.41 -17.92 5.06
CA ILE A 252 -16.22 -17.29 5.67
C ILE A 252 -16.31 -17.38 7.19
N SER A 253 -17.46 -17.05 7.78
CA SER A 253 -17.66 -17.14 9.23
C SER A 253 -17.49 -18.57 9.74
N LYS A 254 -18.04 -19.55 9.06
CA LYS A 254 -18.01 -20.96 9.46
C LYS A 254 -16.63 -21.60 9.28
N HIS A 255 -15.95 -21.37 8.14
CA HIS A 255 -14.76 -22.12 7.74
C HIS A 255 -13.45 -21.39 7.99
N LEU A 256 -13.47 -20.05 8.00
CA LEU A 256 -12.31 -19.21 8.25
C LEU A 256 -12.39 -18.48 9.60
N ARG A 257 -13.50 -18.57 10.32
CA ARG A 257 -13.73 -17.83 11.58
C ARG A 257 -13.48 -16.33 11.46
N LEU A 258 -13.77 -15.77 10.26
CA LEU A 258 -13.66 -14.35 9.97
C LEU A 258 -15.04 -13.75 9.80
N GLN A 259 -15.14 -12.44 9.95
CA GLN A 259 -16.39 -11.70 9.77
C GLN A 259 -16.25 -10.66 8.67
N ILE A 260 -17.29 -10.54 7.84
CA ILE A 260 -17.39 -9.48 6.83
C ILE A 260 -17.84 -8.18 7.52
N ASN A 261 -17.20 -7.08 7.12
CA ASN A 261 -17.59 -5.75 7.55
C ASN A 261 -18.84 -5.29 6.77
N THR A 262 -20.00 -5.36 7.39
CA THR A 262 -21.30 -5.07 6.76
C THR A 262 -21.47 -3.58 6.38
N GLU A 263 -20.74 -2.67 7.04
CA GLU A 263 -20.80 -1.23 6.72
C GLU A 263 -20.01 -0.88 5.45
N LYS A 264 -18.94 -1.62 5.15
CA LYS A 264 -18.08 -1.35 4.01
C LYS A 264 -18.36 -2.27 2.84
N SER A 265 -18.74 -3.52 3.12
CA SER A 265 -19.08 -4.48 2.09
C SER A 265 -20.45 -4.20 1.50
N GLY A 266 -20.67 -4.59 0.28
CA GLY A 266 -21.98 -4.46 -0.34
C GLY A 266 -21.99 -4.80 -1.82
N VAL A 267 -23.18 -4.74 -2.36
CA VAL A 267 -23.47 -5.02 -3.78
C VAL A 267 -23.64 -3.69 -4.52
N GLY A 268 -23.19 -3.62 -5.76
CA GLY A 268 -23.39 -2.47 -6.63
C GLY A 268 -22.91 -2.74 -8.04
N ARG A 269 -23.07 -1.74 -8.90
CA ARG A 269 -22.48 -1.79 -10.24
C ARG A 269 -20.98 -1.52 -10.17
N VAL A 270 -20.21 -2.05 -11.11
CA VAL A 270 -18.75 -1.87 -11.17
C VAL A 270 -18.33 -0.40 -11.28
N TRP A 271 -19.20 0.48 -11.78
CA TRP A 271 -18.99 1.93 -11.84
C TRP A 271 -19.44 2.69 -10.57
N GLU A 272 -20.00 2.01 -9.59
CA GLU A 272 -20.39 2.55 -8.28
C GLU A 272 -19.41 2.14 -7.19
N ARG A 273 -18.71 1.02 -7.38
CA ARG A 273 -17.77 0.44 -6.40
C ARG A 273 -16.34 0.65 -6.86
N LYS A 274 -15.54 1.20 -5.97
CA LYS A 274 -14.09 1.38 -6.19
C LYS A 274 -13.36 0.09 -5.86
N PHE A 275 -12.30 -0.19 -6.61
CA PHE A 275 -11.36 -1.26 -6.30
C PHE A 275 -9.93 -0.75 -6.39
N LEU A 276 -9.14 -0.88 -5.32
CA LEU A 276 -7.73 -0.45 -5.24
C LEU A 276 -7.50 1.03 -5.61
N GLY A 277 -8.46 1.90 -5.33
CA GLY A 277 -8.39 3.33 -5.65
C GLY A 277 -8.81 3.69 -7.07
N PHE A 278 -9.15 2.71 -7.88
CA PHE A 278 -9.73 2.88 -9.22
C PHE A 278 -11.25 2.66 -9.21
N ILE A 279 -11.89 2.99 -10.31
CA ILE A 279 -13.28 2.71 -10.59
C ILE A 279 -13.42 2.39 -12.09
N LEU A 280 -14.33 1.53 -12.47
CA LEU A 280 -14.69 1.38 -13.87
C LEU A 280 -15.73 2.45 -14.25
N THR A 281 -15.54 3.11 -15.38
CA THR A 281 -16.52 4.07 -15.91
C THR A 281 -17.73 3.35 -16.51
N LEU A 282 -18.78 4.08 -16.85
CA LEU A 282 -19.93 3.51 -17.59
C LEU A 282 -19.55 2.89 -18.94
N THR A 283 -18.44 3.31 -19.53
CA THR A 283 -17.86 2.72 -20.74
C THR A 283 -16.83 1.63 -20.43
N LEU A 284 -16.79 1.18 -19.19
CA LEU A 284 -15.88 0.15 -18.67
C LEU A 284 -14.38 0.48 -18.83
N LEU A 285 -14.03 1.76 -18.92
CA LEU A 285 -12.63 2.20 -18.85
C LEU A 285 -12.18 2.31 -17.40
N ILE A 286 -10.93 1.99 -17.15
CA ILE A 286 -10.32 2.18 -15.83
C ILE A 286 -10.13 3.68 -15.58
N GLY A 287 -10.86 4.22 -14.61
CA GLY A 287 -10.76 5.60 -14.15
C GLY A 287 -10.26 5.68 -12.72
N ILE A 288 -9.97 6.90 -12.25
CA ILE A 288 -9.50 7.16 -10.89
C ILE A 288 -10.72 7.42 -10.00
N SER A 289 -10.80 6.76 -8.84
CA SER A 289 -11.92 6.95 -7.93
C SER A 289 -11.99 8.37 -7.36
N THR A 290 -13.20 8.87 -7.11
CA THR A 290 -13.44 10.20 -6.54
C THR A 290 -12.72 10.39 -5.22
N GLN A 291 -12.63 9.34 -4.39
CA GLN A 291 -11.91 9.36 -3.12
C GLN A 291 -10.39 9.48 -3.30
N ALA A 292 -9.82 8.83 -4.31
CA ALA A 292 -8.39 8.96 -4.63
C ALA A 292 -8.07 10.38 -5.12
N LEU A 293 -8.94 10.97 -5.96
CA LEU A 293 -8.83 12.36 -6.40
C LEU A 293 -8.98 13.36 -5.26
N ALA A 294 -9.90 13.13 -4.33
CA ALA A 294 -10.05 13.99 -3.15
C ALA A 294 -8.77 14.00 -2.30
N ARG A 295 -8.22 12.82 -2.00
CA ARG A 295 -6.93 12.69 -1.28
C ARG A 295 -5.77 13.36 -2.03
N PHE A 296 -5.72 13.23 -3.35
CA PHE A 296 -4.73 13.93 -4.16
C PHE A 296 -4.87 15.46 -4.01
N LYS A 297 -6.08 15.99 -4.07
CA LYS A 297 -6.34 17.43 -3.88
C LYS A 297 -5.91 17.93 -2.50
N ASP A 298 -6.11 17.13 -1.46
CA ASP A 298 -5.66 17.47 -0.10
C ASP A 298 -4.13 17.50 -0.01
N GLN A 299 -3.45 16.56 -0.66
CA GLN A 299 -1.98 16.59 -0.76
C GLN A 299 -1.47 17.81 -1.54
N VAL A 300 -2.14 18.22 -2.60
CA VAL A 300 -1.80 19.47 -3.32
C VAL A 300 -1.90 20.68 -2.38
N ARG A 301 -3.00 20.77 -1.62
CA ARG A 301 -3.20 21.88 -0.64
C ARG A 301 -2.12 21.90 0.43
N SER A 302 -1.78 20.73 0.97
CA SER A 302 -0.74 20.57 1.99
C SER A 302 0.65 20.92 1.47
N LYS A 303 1.03 20.39 0.30
CA LYS A 303 2.37 20.61 -0.27
C LYS A 303 2.59 22.04 -0.77
N TRP A 304 1.54 22.76 -1.14
CA TRP A 304 1.59 24.16 -1.56
C TRP A 304 1.12 25.12 -0.46
N ASP A 305 1.34 24.74 0.82
CA ASP A 305 1.18 25.65 1.96
C ASP A 305 2.42 26.56 2.07
N ALA A 306 2.19 27.86 2.04
CA ALA A 306 3.26 28.87 2.09
C ALA A 306 4.01 28.95 3.43
N ARG A 307 3.43 28.37 4.50
CA ARG A 307 3.98 28.38 5.87
C ARG A 307 5.15 27.40 6.06
N GLN A 308 5.38 26.50 5.10
CA GLN A 308 6.50 25.55 5.19
C GLN A 308 7.85 26.26 5.13
N SER A 309 8.76 25.89 6.04
CA SER A 309 10.13 26.43 6.12
C SER A 309 11.06 25.79 5.06
N LEU A 310 10.61 25.69 3.81
CA LEU A 310 11.34 25.09 2.70
C LEU A 310 11.70 26.14 1.66
N SER A 311 12.86 26.02 1.00
CA SER A 311 13.18 26.83 -0.16
C SER A 311 12.26 26.50 -1.35
N SER A 312 12.21 27.38 -2.35
CA SER A 312 11.42 27.16 -3.57
C SER A 312 11.87 25.91 -4.34
N GLY A 313 13.17 25.61 -4.32
CA GLY A 313 13.72 24.39 -4.91
C GLY A 313 13.25 23.12 -4.16
N GLN A 314 13.32 23.14 -2.84
CA GLN A 314 12.86 22.02 -2.02
C GLN A 314 11.35 21.75 -2.16
N LEU A 315 10.52 22.80 -2.22
CA LEU A 315 9.08 22.66 -2.49
C LEU A 315 8.82 22.01 -3.85
N ARG A 316 9.53 22.47 -4.88
CA ARG A 316 9.47 21.87 -6.22
C ARG A 316 9.86 20.39 -6.20
N ASP A 317 10.98 20.06 -5.57
CA ASP A 317 11.53 18.72 -5.60
C ASP A 317 10.64 17.74 -4.83
N GLN A 318 10.12 18.14 -3.66
CA GLN A 318 9.13 17.36 -2.90
C GLN A 318 7.81 17.18 -3.67
N TRP A 319 7.35 18.23 -4.36
CA TRP A 319 6.17 18.13 -5.20
C TRP A 319 6.38 17.17 -6.36
N ASN A 320 7.48 17.32 -7.09
CA ASN A 320 7.79 16.50 -8.25
C ASN A 320 7.97 15.03 -7.87
N GLN A 321 8.62 14.74 -6.73
CA GLN A 321 8.76 13.40 -6.21
C GLN A 321 7.39 12.78 -5.87
N TYR A 322 6.55 13.53 -5.15
CA TYR A 322 5.20 13.10 -4.84
C TYR A 322 4.37 12.82 -6.09
N LEU A 323 4.34 13.77 -7.03
CA LEU A 323 3.53 13.64 -8.23
C LEU A 323 3.98 12.47 -9.10
N ARG A 324 5.28 12.26 -9.27
CA ARG A 324 5.81 11.11 -10.02
C ARG A 324 5.46 9.78 -9.35
N GLY A 325 5.58 9.68 -8.03
CA GLY A 325 5.17 8.47 -7.30
C GLY A 325 3.67 8.21 -7.44
N TRP A 326 2.84 9.24 -7.32
CA TRP A 326 1.40 9.15 -7.50
C TRP A 326 1.03 8.76 -8.93
N TRP A 327 1.68 9.38 -9.92
CA TRP A 327 1.49 9.08 -11.34
C TRP A 327 1.94 7.68 -11.72
N GLY A 328 3.00 7.16 -11.12
CA GLY A 328 3.47 5.79 -11.31
C GLY A 328 2.39 4.74 -10.99
N TYR A 329 1.46 5.07 -10.08
CA TYR A 329 0.32 4.23 -9.75
C TYR A 329 -0.93 4.56 -10.58
N TYR A 330 -1.39 5.81 -10.55
CA TYR A 330 -2.65 6.22 -11.16
C TYR A 330 -2.56 6.60 -12.64
N GLY A 331 -1.38 6.88 -13.15
CA GLY A 331 -1.17 7.22 -14.57
C GLY A 331 -1.47 6.08 -15.55
N LYS A 332 -1.64 4.86 -15.04
CA LYS A 332 -2.12 3.71 -15.82
C LYS A 332 -3.64 3.69 -16.02
N ALA A 333 -4.39 4.61 -15.42
CA ALA A 333 -5.80 4.77 -15.71
C ALA A 333 -6.01 5.07 -17.20
N GLN A 334 -7.04 4.47 -17.81
CA GLN A 334 -7.40 4.67 -19.21
C GLN A 334 -8.15 6.00 -19.38
N ASP A 335 -9.04 6.34 -18.43
CA ASP A 335 -9.64 7.69 -18.36
C ASP A 335 -8.86 8.55 -17.36
N ARG A 336 -7.93 9.36 -17.89
CA ARG A 336 -7.06 10.27 -17.13
C ARG A 336 -7.58 11.70 -17.07
N ARG A 337 -8.70 12.03 -17.73
CA ARG A 337 -9.24 13.39 -17.79
C ARG A 337 -9.46 13.98 -16.40
N SER A 338 -10.02 13.20 -15.49
CA SER A 338 -10.29 13.63 -14.11
C SER A 338 -9.07 14.17 -13.36
N ILE A 339 -7.85 13.75 -13.73
CA ILE A 339 -6.60 14.21 -13.11
C ILE A 339 -5.86 15.23 -13.98
N THR A 340 -5.82 15.06 -15.29
CA THR A 340 -5.15 16.01 -16.19
C THR A 340 -5.80 17.38 -16.12
N ASP A 341 -7.12 17.45 -16.00
CA ASP A 341 -7.90 18.69 -15.81
C ASP A 341 -7.55 19.43 -14.52
N GLN A 342 -6.98 18.75 -13.51
CA GLN A 342 -6.50 19.40 -12.29
C GLN A 342 -5.23 20.23 -12.52
N SER A 343 -4.54 20.10 -13.64
CA SER A 343 -3.27 20.79 -13.89
C SER A 343 -3.37 22.32 -13.77
N GLY A 344 -4.46 22.89 -14.24
CA GLY A 344 -4.75 24.33 -14.10
C GLY A 344 -4.94 24.73 -12.62
N TRP A 345 -5.70 23.94 -11.89
CA TRP A 345 -5.95 24.15 -10.47
C TRP A 345 -4.68 23.99 -9.62
N ILE A 346 -3.83 23.02 -9.95
CA ILE A 346 -2.52 22.82 -9.30
C ILE A 346 -1.63 24.05 -9.53
N ARG A 347 -1.51 24.54 -10.77
CA ARG A 347 -0.74 25.76 -11.09
C ARG A 347 -1.25 26.97 -10.31
N ARG A 348 -2.55 27.05 -10.07
CA ARG A 348 -3.14 28.11 -9.23
C ARG A 348 -2.71 27.98 -7.77
N HIS A 349 -2.61 26.77 -7.21
CA HIS A 349 -2.05 26.54 -5.87
C HIS A 349 -0.58 26.92 -5.77
N ILE A 350 0.22 26.59 -6.78
CA ILE A 350 1.63 27.01 -6.87
C ILE A 350 1.71 28.55 -6.83
N ARG A 351 0.97 29.26 -7.69
CA ARG A 351 0.95 30.72 -7.73
C ARG A 351 0.49 31.33 -6.40
N LYS A 352 -0.54 30.77 -5.76
CA LYS A 352 -1.01 31.17 -4.43
C LYS A 352 0.12 31.08 -3.39
N CYS A 353 0.81 29.95 -3.37
CA CYS A 353 1.91 29.70 -2.43
C CYS A 353 3.02 30.74 -2.62
N PHE A 354 3.47 31.00 -3.85
CA PHE A 354 4.51 31.99 -4.12
C PHE A 354 4.07 33.40 -3.82
N TRP A 355 2.85 33.80 -4.13
CA TRP A 355 2.29 35.09 -3.74
C TRP A 355 2.35 35.33 -2.23
N GLN A 356 2.00 34.34 -1.44
CA GLN A 356 2.07 34.40 0.02
C GLN A 356 3.51 34.45 0.53
N ARG A 357 4.42 33.70 -0.07
CA ARG A 357 5.85 33.64 0.32
C ARG A 357 6.63 34.92 -0.02
N TRP A 358 6.19 35.69 -1.00
CA TRP A 358 6.78 37.01 -1.28
C TRP A 358 6.37 38.07 -0.24
N HIS A 359 5.59 37.73 0.72
CA HIS A 359 5.13 38.42 1.93
C HIS A 359 4.69 39.86 1.73
N THR A 360 5.64 40.80 1.53
CA THR A 360 5.42 42.22 1.46
C THR A 360 5.12 42.70 0.03
N ALA A 361 4.51 43.89 -0.11
CA ALA A 361 4.30 44.51 -1.41
C ALA A 361 5.62 44.73 -2.15
N SER A 362 6.68 45.16 -1.45
CA SER A 362 8.02 45.32 -2.01
C SER A 362 8.62 44.01 -2.51
N GLY A 363 8.50 42.91 -1.68
CA GLY A 363 8.95 41.58 -2.07
C GLY A 363 8.20 41.03 -3.28
N ARG A 364 6.88 41.21 -3.36
CA ARG A 364 6.02 40.83 -4.50
C ARG A 364 6.43 41.60 -5.77
N LYS A 365 6.63 42.92 -5.65
CA LYS A 365 7.07 43.77 -6.76
C LYS A 365 8.44 43.34 -7.29
N ALA A 366 9.42 43.13 -6.41
CA ALA A 366 10.75 42.66 -6.77
C ALA A 366 10.73 41.25 -7.43
N ALA A 367 9.91 40.33 -6.92
CA ALA A 367 9.75 38.99 -7.50
C ALA A 367 9.13 39.08 -8.91
N MET A 368 8.07 39.87 -9.09
CA MET A 368 7.43 40.07 -10.39
C MET A 368 8.40 40.73 -11.40
N ALA A 369 9.19 41.71 -10.97
CA ALA A 369 10.20 42.33 -11.81
C ALA A 369 11.24 41.34 -12.31
N ARG A 370 11.79 40.51 -11.41
CA ARG A 370 12.74 39.44 -11.77
C ARG A 370 12.16 38.44 -12.77
N LEU A 371 10.86 38.22 -12.73
CA LEU A 371 10.14 37.32 -13.64
C LEU A 371 9.63 38.02 -14.92
N GLY A 372 10.08 39.21 -15.19
CA GLY A 372 9.81 39.94 -16.43
C GLY A 372 8.39 40.51 -16.56
N VAL A 373 7.68 40.70 -15.44
CA VAL A 373 6.35 41.34 -15.44
C VAL A 373 6.49 42.84 -15.64
N SER A 374 5.65 43.41 -16.50
CA SER A 374 5.69 44.86 -16.81
C SER A 374 5.44 45.73 -15.56
N PRO A 375 6.04 46.98 -15.51
CA PRO A 375 5.86 47.87 -14.35
C PRO A 375 4.42 48.18 -14.01
N LYS A 376 3.55 48.28 -15.01
CA LYS A 376 2.09 48.50 -14.84
C LYS A 376 1.45 47.39 -14.04
N LEU A 377 1.80 46.15 -14.31
CA LEU A 377 1.24 44.96 -13.58
C LEU A 377 1.90 44.76 -12.22
N GLN A 378 3.15 45.22 -12.03
CA GLN A 378 3.84 45.19 -10.73
C GLN A 378 3.12 46.03 -9.66
N GLN A 379 2.35 47.05 -10.03
CA GLN A 379 1.54 47.84 -9.10
C GLN A 379 0.51 46.99 -8.32
N LEU A 380 0.08 45.86 -8.90
CA LEU A 380 -0.79 44.91 -8.23
C LEU A 380 -0.13 44.22 -7.01
N ALA A 381 1.17 44.37 -6.77
CA ALA A 381 1.85 43.94 -5.55
C ALA A 381 1.24 44.57 -4.29
N HIS A 382 0.67 45.74 -4.37
CA HIS A 382 -0.03 46.45 -3.29
C HIS A 382 -1.51 46.07 -3.17
N SER A 383 -2.00 45.12 -3.99
CA SER A 383 -3.40 44.71 -3.97
C SER A 383 -3.81 44.13 -2.65
N GLY A 384 -4.93 44.57 -2.10
CA GLY A 384 -5.61 43.98 -0.92
C GLY A 384 -6.34 42.67 -1.21
N TYR A 385 -6.30 42.15 -2.45
CA TYR A 385 -6.97 40.91 -2.79
C TYR A 385 -6.27 39.70 -2.14
N GLY A 386 -7.09 38.74 -1.66
CA GLY A 386 -6.60 37.49 -1.10
C GLY A 386 -5.75 36.67 -2.08
N ALA A 387 -4.82 35.90 -1.57
CA ALA A 387 -3.82 35.18 -2.36
C ALA A 387 -4.41 34.23 -3.43
N TRP A 388 -5.58 33.63 -3.15
CA TRP A 388 -6.26 32.79 -4.13
C TRP A 388 -6.78 33.54 -5.35
N ARG A 389 -7.31 34.77 -5.12
CA ARG A 389 -7.76 35.65 -6.20
C ARG A 389 -6.56 36.13 -7.01
N MET A 390 -5.49 36.54 -6.33
CA MET A 390 -4.25 36.95 -6.99
C MET A 390 -3.58 35.85 -7.81
N ALA A 391 -3.63 34.61 -7.35
CA ALA A 391 -3.11 33.45 -8.10
C ALA A 391 -3.77 33.24 -9.47
N GLY A 392 -5.03 33.68 -9.62
CA GLY A 392 -5.76 33.69 -10.91
C GLY A 392 -5.63 35.00 -11.70
N ASN A 393 -4.98 36.03 -11.15
CA ASN A 393 -4.84 37.33 -11.79
C ASN A 393 -3.80 37.30 -12.91
N HIS A 394 -3.99 38.13 -13.91
CA HIS A 394 -3.13 38.28 -15.07
C HIS A 394 -1.65 38.54 -14.70
N ALA A 395 -1.39 39.35 -13.66
CA ALA A 395 -0.03 39.61 -13.19
C ALA A 395 0.68 38.34 -12.71
N MET A 396 0.02 37.53 -11.90
CA MET A 396 0.58 36.23 -11.43
C MET A 396 0.67 35.19 -12.55
N GLN A 397 -0.27 35.20 -13.49
CA GLN A 397 -0.19 34.33 -14.67
C GLN A 397 0.95 34.71 -15.62
N ARG A 398 1.33 36.00 -15.67
CA ARG A 398 2.53 36.44 -16.38
C ARG A 398 3.80 36.10 -15.62
N ALA A 399 3.87 36.41 -14.32
CA ALA A 399 5.03 36.12 -13.48
C ALA A 399 5.38 34.64 -13.45
N LEU A 400 4.39 33.78 -13.17
CA LEU A 400 4.50 32.33 -13.11
C LEU A 400 3.64 31.70 -14.21
N SER A 401 3.91 32.07 -15.46
CA SER A 401 3.25 31.45 -16.63
C SER A 401 3.54 29.96 -16.71
N ASN A 402 2.76 29.22 -17.48
CA ASN A 402 3.01 27.79 -17.69
C ASN A 402 4.43 27.56 -18.24
N ARG A 403 4.91 28.44 -19.11
CA ARG A 403 6.28 28.40 -19.65
C ARG A 403 7.32 28.58 -18.53
N VAL A 404 7.14 29.58 -17.66
CA VAL A 404 8.05 29.83 -16.51
C VAL A 404 8.04 28.65 -15.54
N LEU A 405 6.86 28.14 -15.17
CA LEU A 405 6.76 26.98 -14.30
C LEU A 405 7.48 25.75 -14.90
N LYS A 406 7.32 25.50 -16.19
CA LYS A 406 8.02 24.42 -16.89
C LYS A 406 9.53 24.65 -16.94
N GLN A 407 9.98 25.88 -17.20
CA GLN A 407 11.42 26.25 -17.17
C GLN A 407 12.05 25.99 -15.81
N TYR A 408 11.34 26.27 -14.71
CA TYR A 408 11.76 25.95 -13.34
C TYR A 408 11.46 24.51 -12.92
N LYS A 409 11.06 23.64 -13.86
CA LYS A 409 10.81 22.21 -13.66
C LYS A 409 9.68 21.89 -12.65
N PHE A 410 8.68 22.76 -12.51
CA PHE A 410 7.43 22.41 -11.84
C PHE A 410 6.57 21.59 -12.78
N ILE A 411 6.31 20.34 -12.44
CA ILE A 411 5.49 19.43 -13.25
C ILE A 411 4.04 19.39 -12.78
N THR A 412 3.14 19.08 -13.71
CA THR A 412 1.71 18.82 -13.46
C THR A 412 1.31 17.51 -14.12
N PRO A 413 0.15 16.93 -13.82
CA PRO A 413 -0.32 15.69 -14.47
C PRO A 413 -0.29 15.76 -16.01
N SER A 414 -0.68 16.89 -16.61
CA SER A 414 -0.62 17.05 -18.08
C SER A 414 0.80 16.94 -18.66
N ASP A 415 1.83 17.29 -17.88
CA ASP A 415 3.21 17.18 -18.35
C ASP A 415 3.70 15.73 -18.33
N LEU A 416 3.18 14.91 -17.43
CA LEU A 416 3.48 13.48 -17.33
C LEU A 416 2.67 12.64 -18.33
N ASP A 417 1.45 13.07 -18.66
CA ASP A 417 0.59 12.40 -19.64
C ASP A 417 1.15 12.47 -21.07
N LEU A 418 1.89 13.54 -21.39
CA LEU A 418 2.54 13.73 -22.69
C LEU A 418 3.82 12.89 -22.88
N THR A 419 4.33 12.27 -21.82
CA THR A 419 5.59 11.52 -21.84
C THR A 419 5.38 10.00 -21.74
N GLY A 420 4.15 9.54 -21.65
CA GLY A 420 3.69 8.14 -21.66
C GLY A 420 2.90 7.87 -22.92
#